data_5bce9fe939690fe384fddbf05b015c74
#
_entry.id   5bce9fe939690fe384fddbf05b015c74
#
_cell.length_a   1.000
_cell.length_b   1.000
_cell.length_c   1.000
_cell.angle_alpha   90.00
_cell.angle_beta   90.00
_cell.angle_gamma   90.00
#
_symmetry.space_group_name_H-M   'P 1'
#
loop_
_entity.id
_entity.type
_entity.pdbx_description
1 polymer ?
#
loop_
_entity_poly.entity_id
_entity_poly.type
_entity_poly.pdbx_seq_one_letter_code
_entity_poly.pdbx_strand_id
1 'polypeptide(L)'
;HIYLKPLNTNSIKEILSKHNIDAVLPTMGGQTALNLCIEADEKGIWKDYNVEIIGVDIDAINITEDREKFKQLLNTIDIPVAPAKTATSFLKGKEIAQEFGFPLVIRPSFTLGGSGASLVYKAENFDELLTRGLEASPIHEVLIDKALMGWKEYELELLRDKNDNVVIILSLIHISEPTRPNF
;
A
#
# COMPACT_ATOMS: atom_id res chain seq x y z
N HIS A 1 4.53 -20.15 -21.10
CA HIS A 1 3.70 -21.11 -20.36
C HIS A 1 2.74 -20.35 -19.43
N ILE A 2 1.52 -20.89 -19.28
CA ILE A 2 0.51 -20.36 -18.34
C ILE A 2 0.22 -21.46 -17.33
N TYR A 3 0.26 -21.13 -16.04
CA TYR A 3 -0.05 -22.03 -14.95
C TYR A 3 -1.31 -21.58 -14.21
N LEU A 4 -2.33 -22.40 -14.19
CA LEU A 4 -3.54 -22.20 -13.41
C LEU A 4 -3.41 -22.99 -12.10
N LYS A 5 -2.70 -22.41 -11.13
CA LYS A 5 -2.39 -23.01 -9.83
C LYS A 5 -2.63 -22.03 -8.70
N PRO A 6 -2.83 -22.52 -7.47
CA PRO A 6 -2.84 -21.65 -6.30
C PRO A 6 -1.55 -20.81 -6.21
N LEU A 7 -1.68 -19.53 -5.89
CA LEU A 7 -0.54 -18.63 -5.69
C LEU A 7 0.07 -18.89 -4.30
N ASN A 8 1.03 -19.80 -4.26
CA ASN A 8 1.78 -20.16 -3.07
C ASN A 8 3.20 -20.61 -3.41
N THR A 9 4.07 -20.69 -2.42
CA THR A 9 5.47 -21.07 -2.61
C THR A 9 5.67 -22.48 -3.15
N ASN A 10 4.76 -23.42 -2.92
CA ASN A 10 4.84 -24.78 -3.48
C ASN A 10 4.64 -24.76 -5.01
N SER A 11 3.68 -23.96 -5.48
CA SER A 11 3.46 -23.79 -6.92
C SER A 11 4.68 -23.13 -7.60
N ILE A 12 5.31 -22.14 -6.94
CA ILE A 12 6.56 -21.53 -7.42
C ILE A 12 7.66 -22.62 -7.54
N LYS A 13 7.92 -23.37 -6.49
CA LYS A 13 8.94 -24.46 -6.51
C LYS A 13 8.69 -25.46 -7.62
N GLU A 14 7.44 -25.85 -7.83
CA GLU A 14 7.08 -26.77 -8.91
C GLU A 14 7.37 -26.17 -10.30
N ILE A 15 7.10 -24.88 -10.51
CA ILE A 15 7.38 -24.19 -11.78
C ILE A 15 8.90 -24.10 -11.99
N LEU A 16 9.63 -23.67 -10.97
CA LEU A 16 11.09 -23.52 -11.02
C LEU A 16 11.80 -24.87 -11.23
N SER A 17 11.23 -26.00 -10.73
CA SER A 17 11.78 -27.33 -10.97
C SER A 17 11.61 -27.81 -12.41
N LYS A 18 10.67 -27.25 -13.17
CA LYS A 18 10.34 -27.64 -14.56
C LYS A 18 10.97 -26.72 -15.60
N HIS A 19 11.34 -25.53 -15.21
CA HIS A 19 11.82 -24.49 -16.12
C HIS A 19 13.07 -23.83 -15.54
N ASN A 20 14.02 -23.56 -16.40
CA ASN A 20 15.13 -22.69 -16.06
C ASN A 20 14.64 -21.24 -16.15
N ILE A 21 14.48 -20.58 -15.00
CA ILE A 21 14.00 -19.21 -14.87
C ILE A 21 15.13 -18.37 -14.31
N ASP A 22 15.56 -17.34 -15.04
CA ASP A 22 16.65 -16.47 -14.63
C ASP A 22 16.17 -15.33 -13.70
N ALA A 23 14.93 -14.88 -13.90
CA ALA A 23 14.40 -13.75 -13.13
C ALA A 23 12.89 -13.85 -12.87
N VAL A 24 12.43 -13.16 -11.82
CA VAL A 24 11.02 -12.98 -11.48
C VAL A 24 10.67 -11.49 -11.39
N LEU A 25 9.52 -11.10 -11.95
CA LEU A 25 8.97 -9.75 -11.88
C LEU A 25 7.68 -9.76 -11.06
N PRO A 26 7.72 -9.47 -9.75
CA PRO A 26 6.54 -9.55 -8.88
C PRO A 26 5.57 -8.38 -9.04
N THR A 27 6.04 -7.22 -9.52
CA THR A 27 5.25 -5.98 -9.60
C THR A 27 4.05 -6.06 -10.55
N MET A 28 4.02 -7.02 -11.47
CA MET A 28 2.92 -7.19 -12.43
C MET A 28 1.73 -8.00 -11.87
N GLY A 29 1.83 -8.52 -10.65
CA GLY A 29 0.79 -9.36 -10.03
C GLY A 29 0.07 -8.73 -8.84
N GLY A 30 0.25 -7.43 -8.60
CA GLY A 30 -0.32 -6.70 -7.46
C GLY A 30 0.17 -7.23 -6.11
N GLN A 31 -0.54 -6.86 -5.04
CA GLN A 31 -0.16 -7.17 -3.65
C GLN A 31 0.07 -8.66 -3.38
N THR A 32 -0.74 -9.52 -4.00
CA THR A 32 -0.60 -10.97 -3.82
C THR A 32 0.76 -11.48 -4.32
N ALA A 33 1.23 -10.97 -5.47
CA ALA A 33 2.52 -11.36 -6.01
C ALA A 33 3.69 -10.79 -5.19
N LEU A 34 3.57 -9.56 -4.70
CA LEU A 34 4.57 -8.95 -3.81
C LEU A 34 4.71 -9.74 -2.51
N ASN A 35 3.61 -10.05 -1.84
CA ASN A 35 3.61 -10.86 -0.62
C ASN A 35 4.19 -12.26 -0.86
N LEU A 36 3.84 -12.89 -1.98
CA LEU A 36 4.37 -14.20 -2.34
C LEU A 36 5.86 -14.16 -2.67
N CYS A 37 6.33 -13.05 -3.25
CA CYS A 37 7.75 -12.84 -3.53
C CYS A 37 8.56 -12.74 -2.22
N ILE A 38 8.07 -12.00 -1.22
CA ILE A 38 8.67 -11.91 0.11
C ILE A 38 8.69 -13.29 0.77
N GLU A 39 7.55 -14.00 0.81
CA GLU A 39 7.45 -15.33 1.41
C GLU A 39 8.44 -16.33 0.77
N ALA A 40 8.61 -16.24 -0.55
CA ALA A 40 9.56 -17.10 -1.27
C ALA A 40 11.02 -16.74 -0.96
N ASP A 41 11.32 -15.46 -0.76
CA ASP A 41 12.64 -15.00 -0.36
C ASP A 41 12.99 -15.46 1.05
N GLU A 42 12.10 -15.27 2.01
CA GLU A 42 12.24 -15.74 3.41
C GLU A 42 12.49 -17.25 3.49
N LYS A 43 11.91 -18.03 2.55
CA LYS A 43 12.13 -19.47 2.43
C LYS A 43 13.36 -19.83 1.61
N GLY A 44 14.14 -18.86 1.15
CA GLY A 44 15.36 -19.04 0.36
C GLY A 44 15.14 -19.58 -1.06
N ILE A 45 13.89 -19.58 -1.57
CA ILE A 45 13.54 -20.20 -2.86
C ILE A 45 14.28 -19.54 -4.02
N TRP A 46 14.33 -18.23 -4.05
CA TRP A 46 15.01 -17.52 -5.13
C TRP A 46 16.50 -17.85 -5.20
N LYS A 47 17.13 -17.93 -4.03
CA LYS A 47 18.53 -18.33 -3.91
C LYS A 47 18.76 -19.78 -4.33
N ASP A 48 17.91 -20.72 -3.88
CA ASP A 48 18.03 -22.15 -4.17
C ASP A 48 17.94 -22.44 -5.68
N TYR A 49 17.15 -21.66 -6.41
CA TYR A 49 16.96 -21.80 -7.86
C TYR A 49 17.75 -20.77 -8.67
N ASN A 50 18.59 -19.92 -8.04
CA ASN A 50 19.36 -18.86 -8.67
C ASN A 50 18.51 -17.91 -9.52
N VAL A 51 17.37 -17.47 -8.97
CA VAL A 51 16.42 -16.56 -9.63
C VAL A 51 16.65 -15.13 -9.13
N GLU A 52 16.87 -14.19 -10.05
CA GLU A 52 16.98 -12.76 -9.73
C GLU A 52 15.59 -12.13 -9.59
N ILE A 53 15.37 -11.31 -8.55
CA ILE A 53 14.17 -10.49 -8.43
C ILE A 53 14.42 -9.19 -9.20
N ILE A 54 13.57 -8.87 -10.17
CA ILE A 54 13.70 -7.68 -11.02
C ILE A 54 12.50 -6.74 -10.86
N GLY A 55 12.72 -5.46 -11.17
CA GLY A 55 11.70 -4.40 -11.09
C GLY A 55 11.56 -3.77 -9.70
N VAL A 56 11.83 -4.51 -8.64
CA VAL A 56 11.83 -4.05 -7.23
C VAL A 56 12.66 -5.02 -6.39
N ASP A 57 13.37 -4.55 -5.41
CA ASP A 57 14.03 -5.42 -4.42
C ASP A 57 13.15 -5.66 -3.18
N ILE A 58 13.49 -6.68 -2.41
CA ILE A 58 12.73 -7.09 -1.20
C ILE A 58 12.71 -5.99 -0.15
N ASP A 59 13.82 -5.27 0.02
CA ASP A 59 13.89 -4.19 1.01
C ASP A 59 12.97 -3.03 0.61
N ALA A 60 12.93 -2.68 -0.68
CA ALA A 60 12.00 -1.69 -1.18
C ALA A 60 10.53 -2.11 -0.98
N ILE A 61 10.18 -3.37 -1.24
CA ILE A 61 8.82 -3.87 -0.97
C ILE A 61 8.51 -3.74 0.54
N ASN A 62 9.40 -4.21 1.41
CA ASN A 62 9.19 -4.15 2.86
C ASN A 62 9.05 -2.73 3.41
N ILE A 63 9.73 -1.76 2.82
CA ILE A 63 9.63 -0.35 3.21
C ILE A 63 8.33 0.26 2.68
N THR A 64 8.00 0.03 1.43
CA THR A 64 6.84 0.68 0.77
C THR A 64 5.50 0.11 1.23
N GLU A 65 5.46 -1.16 1.58
CA GLU A 65 4.25 -1.81 2.09
C GLU A 65 3.98 -1.51 3.57
N ASP A 66 5.01 -1.20 4.34
CA ASP A 66 4.89 -0.79 5.74
C ASP A 66 4.78 0.73 5.83
N ARG A 67 3.59 1.22 6.19
CA ARG A 67 3.31 2.67 6.26
C ARG A 67 4.22 3.42 7.22
N GLU A 68 4.60 2.80 8.33
CA GLU A 68 5.46 3.45 9.32
C GLU A 68 6.90 3.54 8.82
N LYS A 69 7.43 2.46 8.23
CA LYS A 69 8.75 2.45 7.60
C LYS A 69 8.82 3.43 6.43
N PHE A 70 7.76 3.47 5.59
CA PHE A 70 7.69 4.41 4.49
C PHE A 70 7.69 5.87 4.97
N LYS A 71 6.90 6.18 5.99
CA LYS A 71 6.90 7.50 6.63
C LYS A 71 8.27 7.87 7.21
N GLN A 72 8.93 6.93 7.87
CA GLN A 72 10.30 7.14 8.37
C GLN A 72 11.27 7.43 7.23
N LEU A 73 11.21 6.66 6.14
CA LEU A 73 12.02 6.92 4.94
C LEU A 73 11.78 8.33 4.40
N LEU A 74 10.53 8.74 4.22
CA LEU A 74 10.19 10.07 3.71
C LEU A 74 10.71 11.19 4.62
N ASN A 75 10.69 10.99 5.95
CA ASN A 75 11.26 11.93 6.90
C ASN A 75 12.80 12.06 6.76
N THR A 76 13.51 10.97 6.39
CA THR A 76 14.98 11.03 6.18
C THR A 76 15.39 11.84 4.96
N ILE A 77 14.48 12.02 4.01
CA ILE A 77 14.71 12.78 2.78
C ILE A 77 13.90 14.09 2.74
N ASP A 78 13.40 14.54 3.89
CA ASP A 78 12.66 15.80 4.05
C ASP A 78 11.42 15.93 3.14
N ILE A 79 10.79 14.81 2.78
CA ILE A 79 9.53 14.83 2.03
C ILE A 79 8.35 14.88 3.01
N PRO A 80 7.52 15.93 2.98
CA PRO A 80 6.38 16.05 3.86
C PRO A 80 5.30 15.02 3.51
N VAL A 81 4.74 14.39 4.55
CA VAL A 81 3.61 13.46 4.44
C VAL A 81 2.38 14.04 5.13
N ALA A 82 1.20 13.69 4.64
CA ALA A 82 -0.02 14.04 5.34
C ALA A 82 0.01 13.45 6.77
N PRO A 83 -0.35 14.24 7.79
CA PRO A 83 -0.43 13.72 9.15
C PRO A 83 -1.41 12.56 9.21
N ALA A 84 -0.93 11.42 9.73
CA ALA A 84 -1.71 10.21 9.90
C ALA A 84 -1.30 9.52 11.20
N LYS A 85 -2.28 8.99 11.93
CA LYS A 85 -2.08 8.22 13.17
C LYS A 85 -3.06 7.07 13.26
N THR A 86 -2.58 5.97 13.82
CA THR A 86 -3.40 4.78 14.07
C THR A 86 -4.13 4.89 15.40
N ALA A 87 -5.40 4.51 15.41
CA ALA A 87 -6.22 4.38 16.61
C ALA A 87 -6.76 2.95 16.75
N THR A 88 -6.51 2.33 17.88
CA THR A 88 -7.00 1.01 18.27
C THR A 88 -8.14 1.09 19.31
N SER A 89 -8.57 2.29 19.62
CA SER A 89 -9.69 2.54 20.53
C SER A 89 -10.39 3.87 20.21
N PHE A 90 -11.62 3.96 20.64
CA PHE A 90 -12.43 5.18 20.49
C PHE A 90 -11.76 6.40 21.14
N LEU A 91 -11.23 6.25 22.37
CA LEU A 91 -10.55 7.34 23.07
C LEU A 91 -9.33 7.84 22.29
N LYS A 92 -8.52 6.89 21.78
CA LYS A 92 -7.34 7.25 20.98
C LYS A 92 -7.73 7.97 19.70
N GLY A 93 -8.79 7.55 19.05
CA GLY A 93 -9.33 8.25 17.87
C GLY A 93 -9.76 9.68 18.17
N LYS A 94 -10.40 9.92 19.33
CA LYS A 94 -10.78 11.29 19.75
C LYS A 94 -9.57 12.19 20.01
N GLU A 95 -8.53 11.67 20.66
CA GLU A 95 -7.28 12.42 20.86
C GLU A 95 -6.66 12.86 19.51
N ILE A 96 -6.61 11.94 18.55
CA ILE A 96 -6.09 12.21 17.21
C ILE A 96 -6.94 13.27 16.50
N ALA A 97 -8.27 13.17 16.59
CA ALA A 97 -9.17 14.13 15.98
C ALA A 97 -9.03 15.53 16.59
N GLN A 98 -8.80 15.64 17.90
CA GLN A 98 -8.52 16.92 18.55
C GLN A 98 -7.20 17.53 18.10
N GLU A 99 -6.16 16.69 17.91
CA GLU A 99 -4.86 17.14 17.44
C GLU A 99 -4.89 17.62 15.99
N PHE A 100 -5.51 16.84 15.09
CA PHE A 100 -5.49 17.12 13.65
C PHE A 100 -6.55 18.15 13.23
N GLY A 101 -7.65 18.25 13.95
CA GLY A 101 -8.83 19.02 13.52
C GLY A 101 -9.49 18.41 12.28
N PHE A 102 -10.61 18.97 11.88
CA PHE A 102 -11.37 18.51 10.72
C PHE A 102 -11.02 19.32 9.45
N PRO A 103 -11.24 18.77 8.24
CA PRO A 103 -11.74 17.43 7.94
C PRO A 103 -10.68 16.31 8.10
N LEU A 104 -11.18 15.08 8.35
CA LEU A 104 -10.39 13.87 8.56
C LEU A 104 -10.88 12.73 7.65
N VAL A 105 -9.99 11.80 7.35
CA VAL A 105 -10.33 10.52 6.73
C VAL A 105 -10.09 9.40 7.73
N ILE A 106 -11.10 8.54 7.95
CA ILE A 106 -10.99 7.34 8.76
C ILE A 106 -10.92 6.15 7.81
N ARG A 107 -9.88 5.34 7.93
CA ARG A 107 -9.68 4.13 7.12
C ARG A 107 -9.49 2.92 8.01
N PRO A 108 -10.43 1.96 8.02
CA PRO A 108 -10.24 0.70 8.74
C PRO A 108 -9.03 -0.05 8.21
N SER A 109 -8.23 -0.63 9.12
CA SER A 109 -7.11 -1.48 8.76
C SER A 109 -7.60 -2.85 8.26
N PHE A 110 -6.89 -3.43 7.29
CA PHE A 110 -7.17 -4.75 6.73
C PHE A 110 -8.56 -4.91 6.08
N THR A 111 -9.11 -3.85 5.50
CA THR A 111 -10.31 -3.91 4.68
C THR A 111 -9.96 -3.83 3.20
N LEU A 112 -10.70 -4.58 2.35
CA LEU A 112 -10.50 -4.61 0.92
C LEU A 112 -11.24 -3.47 0.21
N GLY A 113 -10.61 -2.88 -0.79
CA GLY A 113 -11.25 -1.93 -1.71
C GLY A 113 -11.77 -0.64 -1.05
N GLY A 114 -11.15 -0.18 0.04
CA GLY A 114 -11.58 1.03 0.74
C GLY A 114 -12.90 0.86 1.51
N SER A 115 -13.37 -0.37 1.72
CA SER A 115 -14.59 -0.66 2.47
C SER A 115 -14.52 -0.07 3.88
N GLY A 116 -15.54 0.69 4.26
CA GLY A 116 -15.63 1.35 5.57
C GLY A 116 -14.82 2.63 5.71
N ALA A 117 -14.10 3.07 4.68
CA ALA A 117 -13.44 4.38 4.69
C ALA A 117 -14.50 5.50 4.75
N SER A 118 -14.23 6.53 5.54
CA SER A 118 -15.16 7.64 5.76
C SER A 118 -14.43 8.97 5.78
N LEU A 119 -14.99 9.96 5.05
CA LEU A 119 -14.55 11.34 5.12
C LEU A 119 -15.41 12.08 6.15
N VAL A 120 -14.77 12.67 7.14
CA VAL A 120 -15.42 13.35 8.26
C VAL A 120 -15.15 14.83 8.16
N TYR A 121 -16.16 15.59 7.78
CA TYR A 121 -16.03 17.06 7.62
C TYR A 121 -16.12 17.81 8.95
N LYS A 122 -16.90 17.29 9.91
CA LYS A 122 -17.21 17.96 11.16
C LYS A 122 -17.23 16.98 12.34
N ALA A 123 -17.00 17.52 13.55
CA ALA A 123 -16.98 16.73 14.77
C ALA A 123 -18.28 15.97 15.07
N GLU A 124 -19.42 16.50 14.62
CA GLU A 124 -20.75 15.95 14.91
C GLU A 124 -20.92 14.49 14.46
N ASN A 125 -20.31 14.13 13.33
CA ASN A 125 -20.41 12.77 12.76
C ASN A 125 -19.21 11.89 13.11
N PHE A 126 -18.20 12.44 13.78
CA PHE A 126 -16.93 11.74 14.01
C PHE A 126 -17.11 10.49 14.86
N ASP A 127 -17.85 10.58 15.95
CA ASP A 127 -18.01 9.50 16.93
C ASP A 127 -18.67 8.27 16.30
N GLU A 128 -19.72 8.48 15.49
CA GLU A 128 -20.40 7.40 14.77
C GLU A 128 -19.47 6.75 13.73
N LEU A 129 -18.81 7.58 12.90
CA LEU A 129 -17.94 7.10 11.84
C LEU A 129 -16.68 6.42 12.38
N LEU A 130 -16.13 6.88 13.50
CA LEU A 130 -15.03 6.23 14.19
C LEU A 130 -15.41 4.85 14.72
N THR A 131 -16.56 4.76 15.40
CA THR A 131 -17.08 3.50 15.91
C THR A 131 -17.28 2.48 14.78
N ARG A 132 -17.95 2.90 13.71
CA ARG A 132 -18.16 2.08 12.52
C ARG A 132 -16.84 1.64 11.89
N GLY A 133 -15.85 2.52 11.82
CA GLY A 133 -14.52 2.20 11.28
C GLY A 133 -13.79 1.15 12.13
N LEU A 134 -13.82 1.30 13.45
CA LEU A 134 -13.22 0.33 14.38
C LEU A 134 -13.89 -1.05 14.27
N GLU A 135 -15.22 -1.09 14.17
CA GLU A 135 -15.99 -2.33 14.02
C GLU A 135 -15.74 -3.00 12.65
N ALA A 136 -15.52 -2.23 11.60
CA ALA A 136 -15.25 -2.76 10.27
C ALA A 136 -13.85 -3.41 10.15
N SER A 137 -12.91 -3.04 11.00
CA SER A 137 -11.57 -3.62 11.02
C SER A 137 -11.55 -4.95 11.78
N PRO A 138 -11.02 -6.04 11.18
CA PRO A 138 -10.89 -7.33 11.86
C PRO A 138 -10.05 -7.29 13.16
N ILE A 139 -9.17 -6.29 13.28
CA ILE A 139 -8.30 -6.08 14.44
C ILE A 139 -8.67 -4.85 15.26
N HIS A 140 -9.87 -4.26 15.03
CA HIS A 140 -10.35 -3.05 15.69
C HIS A 140 -9.36 -1.89 15.63
N GLU A 141 -8.81 -1.65 14.43
CA GLU A 141 -7.84 -0.61 14.18
C GLU A 141 -8.25 0.26 13.00
N VAL A 142 -8.11 1.57 13.14
CA VAL A 142 -8.30 2.53 12.05
C VAL A 142 -7.09 3.43 11.89
N LEU A 143 -6.79 3.81 10.67
CA LEU A 143 -5.91 4.94 10.37
C LEU A 143 -6.76 6.19 10.24
N ILE A 144 -6.36 7.25 10.93
CA ILE A 144 -6.99 8.58 10.84
C ILE A 144 -5.99 9.52 10.17
N ASP A 145 -6.36 10.02 9.00
CA ASP A 145 -5.55 10.93 8.21
C ASP A 145 -6.14 12.33 8.21
N LYS A 146 -5.29 13.35 8.19
CA LYS A 146 -5.70 14.72 7.85
C LYS A 146 -6.17 14.75 6.40
N ALA A 147 -7.41 15.16 6.15
CA ALA A 147 -7.90 15.26 4.78
C ALA A 147 -7.28 16.46 4.05
N LEU A 148 -6.74 16.21 2.87
CA LEU A 148 -6.11 17.24 2.02
C LEU A 148 -7.14 17.79 1.02
N MET A 149 -8.20 18.41 1.55
CA MET A 149 -9.28 18.97 0.73
C MET A 149 -8.78 20.10 -0.17
N GLY A 150 -9.13 20.03 -1.46
CA GLY A 150 -8.76 21.06 -2.44
C GLY A 150 -7.33 20.92 -2.97
N TRP A 151 -6.56 19.96 -2.50
CA TRP A 151 -5.26 19.65 -3.10
C TRP A 151 -5.45 18.95 -4.42
N LYS A 152 -4.51 19.18 -5.34
CA LYS A 152 -4.45 18.40 -6.58
C LYS A 152 -3.71 17.11 -6.31
N GLU A 153 -4.24 16.01 -6.85
CA GLU A 153 -3.60 14.71 -6.81
C GLU A 153 -2.85 14.47 -8.12
N TYR A 154 -1.60 14.06 -8.00
CA TYR A 154 -0.75 13.69 -9.12
C TYR A 154 -0.16 12.32 -8.84
N GLU A 155 -0.17 11.47 -9.84
CA GLU A 155 0.48 10.17 -9.82
C GLU A 155 1.66 10.19 -10.78
N LEU A 156 2.81 9.72 -10.34
CA LEU A 156 4.02 9.64 -11.13
C LEU A 156 4.44 8.18 -11.26
N GLU A 157 4.51 7.71 -12.50
CA GLU A 157 5.15 6.44 -12.81
C GLU A 157 6.64 6.68 -13.06
N LEU A 158 7.49 5.91 -12.40
CA LEU A 158 8.93 6.06 -12.47
C LEU A 158 9.59 4.73 -12.85
N LEU A 159 10.41 4.75 -13.88
CA LEU A 159 11.27 3.63 -14.25
C LEU A 159 12.73 4.01 -14.01
N ARG A 160 13.48 3.13 -13.35
CA ARG A 160 14.92 3.27 -13.12
C ARG A 160 15.65 2.02 -13.58
N ASP A 161 16.67 2.17 -14.39
CA ASP A 161 17.48 1.04 -14.86
C ASP A 161 18.73 0.78 -13.97
N LYS A 162 19.47 -0.27 -14.30
CA LYS A 162 20.72 -0.65 -13.58
C LYS A 162 21.84 0.41 -13.66
N ASN A 163 21.78 1.33 -14.62
CA ASN A 163 22.76 2.38 -14.84
C ASN A 163 22.32 3.71 -14.22
N ASP A 164 21.26 3.68 -13.41
CA ASP A 164 20.69 4.87 -12.76
C ASP A 164 20.04 5.87 -13.73
N ASN A 165 19.66 5.42 -14.92
CA ASN A 165 18.84 6.23 -15.80
C ASN A 165 17.40 6.19 -15.29
N VAL A 166 16.81 7.38 -15.13
CA VAL A 166 15.45 7.54 -14.61
C VAL A 166 14.56 8.12 -15.69
N VAL A 167 13.42 7.47 -15.93
CA VAL A 167 12.35 7.99 -16.79
C VAL A 167 11.12 8.22 -15.92
N ILE A 168 10.62 9.44 -15.91
CA ILE A 168 9.39 9.81 -15.21
C ILE A 168 8.28 9.92 -16.24
N ILE A 169 7.23 9.12 -16.05
CA ILE A 169 6.02 9.17 -16.85
C ILE A 169 4.96 9.82 -15.98
N LEU A 170 4.52 11.01 -16.35
CA LEU A 170 3.44 11.68 -15.65
C LEU A 170 2.12 10.98 -15.99
N SER A 171 1.55 10.29 -15.02
CA SER A 171 0.17 9.81 -15.10
C SER A 171 -0.74 10.87 -14.49
N LEU A 172 -1.69 11.38 -15.25
CA LEU A 172 -2.75 12.21 -14.73
C LEU A 172 -3.93 11.30 -14.40
N ILE A 173 -4.30 11.19 -13.13
CA ILE A 173 -5.45 10.37 -12.68
C ILE A 173 -6.71 10.69 -13.50
N HIS A 174 -6.88 11.96 -13.88
CA HIS A 174 -7.99 12.41 -14.75
C HIS A 174 -7.94 11.91 -16.21
N ILE A 175 -6.82 11.35 -16.66
CA ILE A 175 -6.70 10.78 -18.01
C ILE A 175 -7.11 9.31 -18.02
N SER A 176 -6.81 8.57 -16.95
CA SER A 176 -7.09 7.14 -16.84
C SER A 176 -8.51 6.81 -16.41
N GLU A 177 -9.24 7.75 -15.78
CA GLU A 177 -10.62 7.55 -15.32
C GLU A 177 -11.53 8.73 -15.70
N PRO A 178 -11.88 8.90 -16.99
CA PRO A 178 -12.72 10.03 -17.43
C PRO A 178 -14.18 9.95 -16.96
N THR A 179 -14.57 8.92 -16.22
CA THR A 179 -15.97 8.63 -15.89
C THR A 179 -16.30 8.68 -14.39
N ARG A 180 -15.38 9.04 -13.49
CA ARG A 180 -15.78 9.29 -12.10
C ARG A 180 -16.47 10.65 -12.00
N PRO A 181 -17.76 10.71 -11.61
CA PRO A 181 -18.40 11.99 -11.31
C PRO A 181 -17.64 12.63 -10.12
N ASN A 182 -17.34 13.91 -10.25
CA ASN A 182 -16.88 14.71 -9.12
C ASN A 182 -18.02 14.79 -8.11
N PHE A 183 -17.91 14.10 -6.97
CA PHE A 183 -18.79 14.28 -5.82
C PHE A 183 -18.18 15.28 -4.86
#